data_1b2d6fbeb0e604fcb6cb232430f287de
#
_entry.id   1b2d6fbeb0e604fcb6cb232430f287de
#
_cell.length_a   1.000
_cell.length_b   1.000
_cell.length_c   1.000
_cell.angle_alpha   90.00
_cell.angle_beta   90.00
_cell.angle_gamma   90.00
#
_symmetry.space_group_name_H-M   'P 1'
#
loop_
_entity.id
_entity.type
_entity.pdbx_description
1 polymer ?
#
loop_
_entity_poly.entity_id
_entity_poly.type
_entity_poly.pdbx_seq_one_letter_code
_entity_poly.pdbx_strand_id
1 'polypeptide(L)'
;SERFLQNGNSYSNSNSKGRNKNTNFNADFRLEWKPDTLTNIIFRPNFSYGKSDGYSISESGTFNEDPFNLVSNPNAFLNKVVWDSEDDPLKDIRVNASNSESMSESKSLSANASLQLNRRLNSLGRNITFRGTFSYGDNDSESFSEALTRYFDAVAGKPDDDNRRYTTSPTKNYDYTAELTYNEPIAKATFLQFRYKFQYKYSESDRSTYDLIPDADKGQVWDWHFGDELPLGYENNRDQDLSKYAKYNYYNHDINAGLNLIREKYRFNVGVSLQPQNTTLTYKKSELDTV
;
A
#
# COMPACT_ATOMS: atom_id res chain seq x y z
N SER A 1 -5.29 -24.39 -18.33
CA SER A 1 -4.38 -23.87 -19.36
C SER A 1 -3.40 -24.97 -19.80
N GLU A 2 -2.99 -24.93 -21.04
CA GLU A 2 -2.02 -25.87 -21.63
C GLU A 2 -0.74 -25.09 -21.97
N ARG A 3 0.44 -25.65 -21.65
CA ARG A 3 1.75 -25.14 -22.05
C ARG A 3 2.54 -26.20 -22.79
N PHE A 4 3.01 -25.86 -23.97
CA PHE A 4 3.90 -26.69 -24.73
C PHE A 4 5.35 -26.42 -24.30
N LEU A 5 5.99 -27.43 -23.71
CA LEU A 5 7.39 -27.38 -23.26
C LEU A 5 8.24 -28.29 -24.18
N GLN A 6 9.56 -28.01 -24.26
CA GLN A 6 10.47 -28.82 -25.05
C GLN A 6 10.50 -30.34 -24.66
N ASN A 7 10.06 -30.66 -23.43
CA ASN A 7 10.06 -32.03 -22.90
C ASN A 7 8.65 -32.60 -22.65
N GLY A 8 7.65 -32.12 -23.36
CA GLY A 8 6.26 -32.56 -23.25
C GLY A 8 5.28 -31.47 -22.85
N ASN A 9 4.00 -31.74 -23.04
CA ASN A 9 2.93 -30.82 -22.67
C ASN A 9 2.69 -30.86 -21.16
N SER A 10 2.35 -29.72 -20.57
CA SER A 10 1.84 -29.66 -19.20
C SER A 10 0.47 -28.96 -19.17
N TYR A 11 -0.42 -29.52 -18.37
CA TYR A 11 -1.77 -29.06 -18.19
C TYR A 11 -1.91 -28.47 -16.77
N SER A 12 -2.60 -27.36 -16.64
CA SER A 12 -2.77 -26.73 -15.34
C SER A 12 -4.22 -26.33 -15.12
N ASN A 13 -4.75 -26.76 -13.99
CA ASN A 13 -6.06 -26.39 -13.50
C ASN A 13 -5.94 -25.62 -12.19
N SER A 14 -6.81 -24.63 -11.99
CA SER A 14 -6.87 -23.88 -10.74
C SER A 14 -8.29 -23.50 -10.38
N ASN A 15 -8.53 -23.40 -9.09
CA ASN A 15 -9.77 -22.92 -8.50
C ASN A 15 -9.42 -21.92 -7.41
N SER A 16 -10.09 -20.78 -7.37
CA SER A 16 -9.92 -19.81 -6.30
C SER A 16 -11.25 -19.26 -5.82
N LYS A 17 -11.34 -19.04 -4.52
CA LYS A 17 -12.50 -18.43 -3.86
C LYS A 17 -11.99 -17.34 -2.95
N GLY A 18 -12.69 -16.21 -2.92
CA GLY A 18 -12.34 -15.10 -2.04
C GLY A 18 -13.58 -14.40 -1.50
N ARG A 19 -13.42 -13.80 -0.33
CA ARG A 19 -14.42 -12.95 0.31
C ARG A 19 -13.72 -11.71 0.84
N ASN A 20 -14.25 -10.54 0.46
CA ASN A 20 -13.80 -9.27 1.02
C ASN A 20 -14.99 -8.57 1.68
N LYS A 21 -14.74 -8.00 2.86
CA LYS A 21 -15.69 -7.15 3.57
C LYS A 21 -15.03 -5.80 3.80
N ASN A 22 -15.62 -4.75 3.25
CA ASN A 22 -15.12 -3.39 3.40
C ASN A 22 -16.14 -2.55 4.16
N THR A 23 -15.67 -1.80 5.14
CA THR A 23 -16.45 -0.80 5.86
C THR A 23 -15.74 0.52 5.73
N ASN A 24 -16.42 1.53 5.18
CA ASN A 24 -15.84 2.86 4.98
C ASN A 24 -16.75 3.91 5.60
N PHE A 25 -16.14 4.84 6.29
CA PHE A 25 -16.79 6.05 6.81
C PHE A 25 -16.03 7.27 6.28
N ASN A 26 -16.76 8.23 5.70
CA ASN A 26 -16.19 9.47 5.20
C ASN A 26 -17.01 10.63 5.72
N ALA A 27 -16.33 11.70 6.12
CA ALA A 27 -16.94 12.95 6.56
C ALA A 27 -16.21 14.13 5.93
N ASP A 28 -16.94 14.93 5.16
CA ASP A 28 -16.46 16.12 4.48
C ASP A 28 -17.19 17.34 5.01
N PHE A 29 -16.43 18.40 5.32
CA PHE A 29 -16.99 19.67 5.78
C PHE A 29 -16.42 20.81 4.94
N ARG A 30 -17.21 21.85 4.76
CA ARG A 30 -16.76 23.11 4.17
C ARG A 30 -17.31 24.26 5.00
N LEU A 31 -16.41 25.05 5.53
CA LEU A 31 -16.71 26.32 6.16
C LEU A 31 -16.20 27.46 5.27
N GLU A 32 -17.05 28.39 4.93
CA GLU A 32 -16.68 29.65 4.29
C GLU A 32 -17.11 30.81 5.18
N TRP A 33 -16.13 31.64 5.53
CA TRP A 33 -16.35 32.79 6.40
C TRP A 33 -15.80 34.06 5.76
N LYS A 34 -16.64 35.06 5.68
CA LYS A 34 -16.32 36.38 5.15
C LYS A 34 -16.52 37.42 6.26
N PRO A 35 -15.51 37.62 7.14
CA PRO A 35 -15.65 38.58 8.25
C PRO A 35 -15.87 40.01 7.78
N ASP A 36 -15.39 40.35 6.59
CA ASP A 36 -15.57 41.62 5.92
C ASP A 36 -15.60 41.45 4.38
N THR A 37 -15.78 42.55 3.64
CA THR A 37 -15.85 42.53 2.15
C THR A 37 -14.48 42.28 1.49
N LEU A 38 -13.39 42.30 2.24
CA LEU A 38 -12.03 42.18 1.76
C LEU A 38 -11.39 40.84 2.09
N THR A 39 -12.00 40.08 3.02
CA THR A 39 -11.45 38.83 3.56
C THR A 39 -12.36 37.66 3.25
N ASN A 40 -11.80 36.59 2.71
CA ASN A 40 -12.47 35.33 2.54
C ASN A 40 -11.61 34.20 3.11
N ILE A 41 -12.18 33.42 4.02
CA ILE A 41 -11.57 32.27 4.67
C ILE A 41 -12.37 31.02 4.29
N ILE A 42 -11.69 30.02 3.75
CA ILE A 42 -12.29 28.74 3.39
C ILE A 42 -11.52 27.66 4.12
N PHE A 43 -12.23 26.87 4.92
CA PHE A 43 -11.70 25.71 5.59
C PHE A 43 -12.43 24.44 5.17
N ARG A 44 -11.69 23.41 4.77
CA ARG A 44 -12.23 22.14 4.27
C ARG A 44 -11.50 20.99 4.95
N PRO A 45 -11.99 20.50 6.09
CA PRO A 45 -11.54 19.25 6.67
C PRO A 45 -12.25 18.07 6.00
N ASN A 46 -11.52 16.97 5.88
CA ASN A 46 -12.02 15.67 5.47
C ASN A 46 -11.45 14.61 6.41
N PHE A 47 -12.28 13.67 6.78
CA PHE A 47 -11.92 12.53 7.61
C PHE A 47 -12.42 11.26 6.95
N SER A 48 -11.59 10.22 6.88
CA SER A 48 -12.03 8.91 6.46
C SER A 48 -11.45 7.81 7.34
N TYR A 49 -12.28 6.81 7.58
CA TYR A 49 -11.91 5.57 8.24
C TYR A 49 -12.34 4.40 7.38
N GLY A 50 -11.45 3.44 7.16
CA GLY A 50 -11.70 2.22 6.43
C GLY A 50 -11.27 1.00 7.22
N LYS A 51 -12.07 -0.07 7.16
CA LYS A 51 -11.70 -1.41 7.58
C LYS A 51 -11.97 -2.38 6.44
N SER A 52 -10.99 -3.21 6.14
CA SER A 52 -11.09 -4.26 5.12
C SER A 52 -10.69 -5.60 5.73
N ASP A 53 -11.59 -6.59 5.64
CA ASP A 53 -11.33 -7.97 6.02
C ASP A 53 -11.37 -8.83 4.74
N GLY A 54 -10.27 -9.50 4.42
CA GLY A 54 -10.09 -10.34 3.25
C GLY A 54 -9.83 -11.80 3.63
N TYR A 55 -10.42 -12.73 2.88
CA TYR A 55 -10.10 -14.15 2.94
C TYR A 55 -10.03 -14.68 1.52
N SER A 56 -9.03 -15.50 1.23
CA SER A 56 -8.94 -16.20 -0.05
C SER A 56 -8.36 -17.59 0.13
N ILE A 57 -8.84 -18.51 -0.71
CA ILE A 57 -8.28 -19.85 -0.89
C ILE A 57 -8.06 -20.07 -2.38
N SER A 58 -6.91 -20.63 -2.72
CA SER A 58 -6.54 -21.00 -4.09
C SER A 58 -5.97 -22.41 -4.10
N GLU A 59 -6.49 -23.21 -4.98
CA GLU A 59 -6.10 -24.59 -5.20
C GLU A 59 -5.65 -24.74 -6.66
N SER A 60 -4.53 -25.40 -6.92
CA SER A 60 -4.06 -25.65 -8.29
C SER A 60 -3.37 -26.98 -8.41
N GLY A 61 -3.36 -27.52 -9.62
CA GLY A 61 -2.65 -28.74 -9.95
C GLY A 61 -2.06 -28.67 -11.36
N THR A 62 -0.85 -29.18 -11.52
CA THR A 62 -0.18 -29.36 -12.80
C THR A 62 -0.12 -30.87 -13.11
N PHE A 63 -0.43 -31.22 -14.33
CA PHE A 63 -0.55 -32.60 -14.80
C PHE A 63 0.31 -32.81 -16.05
N ASN A 64 0.86 -34.02 -16.22
CA ASN A 64 1.63 -34.41 -17.40
C ASN A 64 0.75 -34.87 -18.58
N GLU A 65 -0.54 -35.17 -18.30
CA GLU A 65 -1.55 -35.52 -19.31
C GLU A 65 -2.80 -34.65 -19.10
N ASP A 66 -3.67 -34.57 -20.09
CA ASP A 66 -4.92 -33.79 -19.99
C ASP A 66 -5.87 -34.45 -18.97
N PRO A 67 -6.12 -33.80 -17.80
CA PRO A 67 -6.97 -34.35 -16.76
C PRO A 67 -8.43 -34.53 -17.19
N PHE A 68 -8.89 -33.84 -18.23
CA PHE A 68 -10.24 -33.99 -18.76
C PHE A 68 -10.44 -35.34 -19.49
N ASN A 69 -9.37 -36.06 -19.83
CA ASN A 69 -9.47 -37.42 -20.36
C ASN A 69 -9.87 -38.43 -19.28
N LEU A 70 -9.62 -38.15 -18.01
CA LEU A 70 -9.90 -39.05 -16.88
C LEU A 70 -11.13 -38.64 -16.10
N VAL A 71 -11.39 -37.33 -15.95
CA VAL A 71 -12.52 -36.80 -15.17
C VAL A 71 -13.19 -35.63 -15.88
N SER A 72 -14.49 -35.49 -15.72
CA SER A 72 -15.24 -34.38 -16.32
C SER A 72 -15.02 -33.05 -15.63
N ASN A 73 -14.58 -33.05 -14.36
CA ASN A 73 -14.30 -31.86 -13.58
C ASN A 73 -13.01 -32.02 -12.75
N PRO A 74 -11.84 -31.74 -13.32
CA PRO A 74 -10.56 -31.82 -12.60
C PRO A 74 -10.48 -30.92 -11.35
N ASN A 75 -11.21 -29.81 -11.32
CA ASN A 75 -11.18 -28.91 -10.19
C ASN A 75 -11.74 -29.51 -8.89
N ALA A 76 -12.55 -30.56 -8.97
CA ALA A 76 -13.04 -31.27 -7.81
C ALA A 76 -11.94 -32.05 -7.04
N PHE A 77 -10.81 -32.28 -7.70
CA PHE A 77 -9.67 -33.05 -7.18
C PHE A 77 -8.43 -32.18 -6.87
N LEU A 78 -8.57 -30.86 -6.79
CA LEU A 78 -7.46 -29.95 -6.47
C LEU A 78 -7.23 -29.76 -4.98
N ASN A 79 -8.21 -30.10 -4.14
CA ASN A 79 -8.15 -29.91 -2.69
C ASN A 79 -7.09 -30.81 -2.05
N LYS A 80 -6.31 -30.25 -1.08
CA LYS A 80 -5.24 -30.97 -0.38
C LYS A 80 -5.66 -32.26 0.30
N VAL A 81 -6.93 -32.39 0.70
CA VAL A 81 -7.49 -33.61 1.32
C VAL A 81 -7.49 -34.80 0.36
N VAL A 82 -7.57 -34.54 -0.93
CA VAL A 82 -7.65 -35.59 -1.97
C VAL A 82 -6.27 -36.06 -2.43
N TRP A 83 -5.22 -35.29 -2.23
CA TRP A 83 -3.89 -35.54 -2.79
C TRP A 83 -3.27 -36.90 -2.37
N ASP A 84 -3.58 -37.37 -1.15
CA ASP A 84 -3.09 -38.64 -0.59
C ASP A 84 -4.14 -39.77 -0.69
N SER A 85 -5.29 -39.48 -1.30
CA SER A 85 -6.33 -40.50 -1.45
C SER A 85 -5.95 -41.53 -2.51
N GLU A 86 -6.14 -42.80 -2.17
CA GLU A 86 -5.98 -43.89 -3.16
C GLU A 86 -7.07 -43.83 -4.25
N ASP A 87 -8.19 -43.17 -3.94
CA ASP A 87 -9.32 -42.98 -4.85
C ASP A 87 -9.16 -41.74 -5.75
N ASP A 88 -8.00 -41.05 -5.71
CA ASP A 88 -7.75 -39.87 -6.58
C ASP A 88 -7.51 -40.33 -8.04
N PRO A 89 -8.44 -40.09 -8.97
CA PRO A 89 -8.30 -40.52 -10.36
C PRO A 89 -7.21 -39.75 -11.12
N LEU A 90 -6.66 -38.67 -10.56
CA LEU A 90 -5.62 -37.84 -11.17
C LEU A 90 -4.24 -38.11 -10.55
N LYS A 91 -4.10 -39.06 -9.62
CA LYS A 91 -2.89 -39.32 -8.87
C LYS A 91 -1.69 -39.61 -9.79
N ASP A 92 -1.87 -40.47 -10.77
CA ASP A 92 -0.78 -40.95 -11.64
C ASP A 92 -0.31 -39.89 -12.66
N ILE A 93 -1.11 -38.89 -12.95
CA ILE A 93 -0.78 -37.81 -13.90
C ILE A 93 -0.39 -36.53 -13.22
N ARG A 94 -0.49 -36.42 -11.87
CA ARG A 94 -0.21 -35.22 -11.11
C ARG A 94 1.28 -34.99 -10.94
N VAL A 95 1.78 -33.86 -11.43
CA VAL A 95 3.18 -33.42 -11.30
C VAL A 95 3.39 -32.63 -10.01
N ASN A 96 2.53 -31.67 -9.76
CA ASN A 96 2.48 -30.93 -8.50
C ASN A 96 1.06 -30.46 -8.19
N ALA A 97 0.82 -30.15 -6.94
CA ALA A 97 -0.39 -29.48 -6.50
C ALA A 97 -0.07 -28.44 -5.45
N SER A 98 -0.80 -27.34 -5.47
CA SER A 98 -0.63 -26.26 -4.49
C SER A 98 -1.97 -25.87 -3.88
N ASN A 99 -1.97 -25.72 -2.57
CA ASN A 99 -3.06 -25.13 -1.80
C ASN A 99 -2.52 -23.87 -1.10
N SER A 100 -3.21 -22.77 -1.24
CA SER A 100 -2.84 -21.51 -0.57
C SER A 100 -4.07 -20.89 0.07
N GLU A 101 -3.98 -20.58 1.34
CA GLU A 101 -4.99 -19.84 2.10
C GLU A 101 -4.40 -18.54 2.62
N SER A 102 -5.19 -17.46 2.59
CA SER A 102 -4.76 -16.21 3.18
C SER A 102 -5.94 -15.46 3.82
N MET A 103 -5.64 -14.81 4.94
CA MET A 103 -6.54 -13.90 5.63
C MET A 103 -5.81 -12.59 5.87
N SER A 104 -6.50 -11.48 5.68
CA SER A 104 -5.94 -10.15 5.92
C SER A 104 -6.94 -9.24 6.60
N GLU A 105 -6.46 -8.45 7.53
CA GLU A 105 -7.19 -7.32 8.10
C GLU A 105 -6.39 -6.05 7.83
N SER A 106 -7.07 -4.99 7.41
CA SER A 106 -6.47 -3.67 7.25
C SER A 106 -7.39 -2.61 7.83
N LYS A 107 -6.81 -1.72 8.64
CA LYS A 107 -7.48 -0.54 9.20
C LYS A 107 -6.76 0.69 8.68
N SER A 108 -7.49 1.62 8.10
CA SER A 108 -6.94 2.87 7.60
C SER A 108 -7.68 4.06 8.18
N LEU A 109 -6.92 5.04 8.64
CA LEU A 109 -7.41 6.31 9.11
C LEU A 109 -6.76 7.42 8.27
N SER A 110 -7.54 8.33 7.72
CA SER A 110 -6.98 9.53 7.13
C SER A 110 -7.73 10.78 7.60
N ALA A 111 -6.95 11.84 7.85
CA ALA A 111 -7.47 13.15 8.18
C ALA A 111 -6.76 14.18 7.30
N ASN A 112 -7.53 14.92 6.52
CA ASN A 112 -7.02 15.95 5.65
C ASN A 112 -7.69 17.28 5.99
N ALA A 113 -6.95 18.37 5.85
CA ALA A 113 -7.52 19.70 6.01
C ALA A 113 -6.87 20.66 5.01
N SER A 114 -7.66 21.58 4.46
CA SER A 114 -7.16 22.70 3.71
C SER A 114 -7.74 23.99 4.23
N LEU A 115 -6.87 25.00 4.44
CA LEU A 115 -7.21 26.35 4.83
C LEU A 115 -6.77 27.30 3.72
N GLN A 116 -7.67 28.12 3.23
CA GLN A 116 -7.35 29.20 2.32
C GLN A 116 -7.87 30.52 2.92
N LEU A 117 -6.96 31.48 3.06
CA LEU A 117 -7.26 32.85 3.47
C LEU A 117 -6.87 33.77 2.33
N ASN A 118 -7.83 34.53 1.82
CA ASN A 118 -7.58 35.56 0.83
C ASN A 118 -7.94 36.92 1.46
N ARG A 119 -7.03 37.91 1.39
CA ARG A 119 -7.29 39.26 1.84
C ARG A 119 -6.88 40.26 0.79
N ARG A 120 -7.82 41.09 0.37
CA ARG A 120 -7.57 42.27 -0.43
C ARG A 120 -7.08 43.39 0.50
N LEU A 121 -5.95 44.01 0.15
CA LEU A 121 -5.31 45.04 0.94
C LEU A 121 -5.64 46.45 0.45
N ASN A 122 -6.01 46.61 -0.84
CA ASN A 122 -6.46 47.89 -1.42
C ASN A 122 -7.38 47.67 -2.62
N SER A 123 -7.92 48.78 -3.15
CA SER A 123 -8.79 48.76 -4.32
C SER A 123 -8.06 48.53 -5.64
N LEU A 124 -6.73 48.70 -5.68
CA LEU A 124 -5.91 48.53 -6.89
C LEU A 124 -5.55 47.06 -7.20
N GLY A 125 -5.93 46.11 -6.32
CA GLY A 125 -5.70 44.68 -6.53
C GLY A 125 -4.55 44.09 -5.71
N ARG A 126 -3.93 44.88 -4.79
CA ARG A 126 -2.98 44.35 -3.82
C ARG A 126 -3.68 43.30 -2.96
N ASN A 127 -3.12 42.12 -2.86
CA ASN A 127 -3.71 41.06 -2.08
C ASN A 127 -2.65 40.12 -1.50
N ILE A 128 -3.05 39.43 -0.45
CA ILE A 128 -2.31 38.37 0.19
C ILE A 128 -3.18 37.12 0.24
N THR A 129 -2.62 35.97 -0.13
CA THR A 129 -3.27 34.67 -0.04
C THR A 129 -2.40 33.73 0.77
N PHE A 130 -2.97 33.17 1.81
CA PHE A 130 -2.38 32.05 2.54
C PHE A 130 -3.14 30.77 2.18
N ARG A 131 -2.40 29.71 1.90
CA ARG A 131 -2.93 28.36 1.74
C ARG A 131 -2.16 27.41 2.64
N GLY A 132 -2.88 26.71 3.48
CA GLY A 132 -2.35 25.62 4.30
C GLY A 132 -3.03 24.33 3.93
N THR A 133 -2.27 23.24 3.82
CA THR A 133 -2.82 21.88 3.72
C THR A 133 -2.14 21.00 4.75
N PHE A 134 -2.93 20.11 5.32
CA PHE A 134 -2.47 19.07 6.22
C PHE A 134 -3.09 17.73 5.78
N SER A 135 -2.27 16.69 5.75
CA SER A 135 -2.71 15.33 5.51
C SER A 135 -2.05 14.41 6.53
N TYR A 136 -2.85 13.57 7.13
CA TYR A 136 -2.44 12.49 8.02
C TYR A 136 -3.01 11.17 7.50
N GLY A 137 -2.19 10.14 7.45
CA GLY A 137 -2.58 8.78 7.14
C GLY A 137 -1.95 7.82 8.13
N ASP A 138 -2.76 6.91 8.65
CA ASP A 138 -2.36 5.79 9.49
C ASP A 138 -3.02 4.54 8.91
N ASN A 139 -2.22 3.56 8.56
CA ASN A 139 -2.72 2.29 8.07
C ASN A 139 -2.03 1.18 8.84
N ASP A 140 -2.85 0.34 9.45
CA ASP A 140 -2.42 -0.86 10.13
C ASP A 140 -2.97 -2.07 9.38
N SER A 141 -2.09 -2.96 8.94
CA SER A 141 -2.47 -4.15 8.22
C SER A 141 -1.73 -5.37 8.73
N GLU A 142 -2.47 -6.45 8.83
CA GLU A 142 -1.95 -7.76 9.19
C GLU A 142 -2.48 -8.83 8.24
N SER A 143 -1.69 -9.85 8.02
CA SER A 143 -2.09 -10.97 7.17
C SER A 143 -1.48 -12.28 7.65
N PHE A 144 -2.28 -13.33 7.55
CA PHE A 144 -1.88 -14.71 7.71
C PHE A 144 -1.91 -15.40 6.35
N SER A 145 -0.92 -16.24 6.09
CA SER A 145 -0.89 -17.06 4.87
C SER A 145 -0.33 -18.44 5.17
N GLU A 146 -0.96 -19.44 4.58
CA GLU A 146 -0.46 -20.80 4.51
C GLU A 146 -0.43 -21.20 3.03
N ALA A 147 0.70 -21.71 2.54
CA ALA A 147 0.84 -22.18 1.17
C ALA A 147 1.65 -23.47 1.17
N LEU A 148 1.02 -24.57 0.74
CA LEU A 148 1.65 -25.86 0.60
C LEU A 148 1.70 -26.22 -0.89
N THR A 149 2.90 -26.50 -1.39
CA THR A 149 3.09 -27.09 -2.73
C THR A 149 3.74 -28.46 -2.58
N ARG A 150 3.02 -29.47 -3.02
CA ARG A 150 3.50 -30.87 -3.04
C ARG A 150 3.95 -31.27 -4.45
N TYR A 151 5.06 -31.98 -4.50
CA TYR A 151 5.60 -32.55 -5.74
C TYR A 151 5.39 -34.05 -5.73
N PHE A 152 4.84 -34.58 -6.82
CA PHE A 152 4.55 -35.99 -6.99
C PHE A 152 5.64 -36.68 -7.85
N ASP A 153 5.55 -37.97 -8.07
CA ASP A 153 6.60 -38.86 -8.60
C ASP A 153 7.32 -38.38 -9.87
N ALA A 154 6.70 -37.51 -10.67
CA ALA A 154 7.33 -36.95 -11.86
C ALA A 154 8.58 -36.09 -11.55
N VAL A 155 8.79 -35.68 -10.27
CA VAL A 155 9.91 -34.87 -9.79
C VAL A 155 10.49 -35.51 -8.54
N ALA A 156 10.84 -36.77 -8.63
CA ALA A 156 11.35 -37.59 -7.52
C ALA A 156 12.48 -36.85 -6.74
N GLY A 157 12.30 -36.73 -5.43
CA GLY A 157 13.29 -36.15 -4.50
C GLY A 157 13.19 -34.65 -4.26
N LYS A 158 12.23 -33.94 -4.85
CA LYS A 158 11.97 -32.56 -4.46
C LYS A 158 11.07 -32.53 -3.22
N PRO A 159 11.50 -31.88 -2.09
CA PRO A 159 10.68 -31.78 -0.90
C PRO A 159 9.46 -30.87 -1.15
N ASP A 160 8.41 -31.12 -0.38
CA ASP A 160 7.26 -30.21 -0.34
C ASP A 160 7.72 -28.80 0.07
N ASP A 161 7.09 -27.80 -0.51
CA ASP A 161 7.31 -26.39 -0.16
C ASP A 161 6.14 -25.95 0.74
N ASP A 162 6.41 -25.83 2.04
CA ASP A 162 5.46 -25.39 3.05
C ASP A 162 5.87 -24.00 3.53
N ASN A 163 4.96 -23.03 3.39
CA ASN A 163 5.15 -21.65 3.82
C ASN A 163 3.96 -21.24 4.67
N ARG A 164 4.22 -20.91 5.93
CA ARG A 164 3.23 -20.41 6.87
C ARG A 164 3.74 -19.10 7.46
N ARG A 165 3.03 -18.00 7.25
CA ARG A 165 3.52 -16.67 7.60
C ARG A 165 2.48 -15.78 8.24
N TYR A 166 2.94 -15.00 9.19
CA TYR A 166 2.24 -13.85 9.72
C TYR A 166 3.01 -12.59 9.32
N THR A 167 2.32 -11.61 8.77
CA THR A 167 2.94 -10.35 8.35
C THR A 167 2.15 -9.16 8.91
N THR A 168 2.85 -8.23 9.54
CA THR A 168 2.32 -6.91 9.92
C THR A 168 2.96 -5.83 9.06
N SER A 169 2.21 -4.78 8.70
CA SER A 169 2.71 -3.69 7.87
C SER A 169 2.08 -2.35 8.27
N PRO A 170 2.37 -1.84 9.48
CA PRO A 170 1.93 -0.50 9.87
C PRO A 170 2.63 0.57 9.03
N THR A 171 1.88 1.60 8.64
CA THR A 171 2.40 2.77 7.93
C THR A 171 1.81 4.06 8.47
N LYS A 172 2.65 5.10 8.64
CA LYS A 172 2.26 6.44 9.07
C LYS A 172 2.78 7.48 8.11
N ASN A 173 1.92 8.41 7.73
CA ASN A 173 2.27 9.46 6.80
C ASN A 173 1.77 10.82 7.32
N TYR A 174 2.61 11.85 7.17
CA TYR A 174 2.26 13.26 7.40
C TYR A 174 2.70 14.06 6.19
N ASP A 175 1.84 14.92 5.70
CA ASP A 175 2.19 15.94 4.70
C ASP A 175 1.54 17.25 5.14
N TYR A 176 2.34 18.30 5.27
CA TYR A 176 1.80 19.63 5.44
C TYR A 176 2.53 20.64 4.57
N THR A 177 1.73 21.53 4.04
CA THR A 177 2.17 22.59 3.15
C THR A 177 1.65 23.92 3.67
N ALA A 178 2.50 24.93 3.69
CA ALA A 178 2.12 26.32 3.93
C ALA A 178 2.62 27.18 2.77
N GLU A 179 1.71 27.87 2.10
CA GLU A 179 2.01 28.76 0.98
C GLU A 179 1.49 30.17 1.28
N LEU A 180 2.36 31.15 1.12
CA LEU A 180 2.03 32.55 1.19
C LEU A 180 2.30 33.19 -0.17
N THR A 181 1.27 33.82 -0.74
CA THR A 181 1.37 34.54 -2.00
C THR A 181 1.00 36.01 -1.77
N TYR A 182 1.87 36.91 -2.18
CA TYR A 182 1.63 38.35 -2.16
C TYR A 182 1.64 38.87 -3.61
N ASN A 183 0.61 39.65 -3.96
CA ASN A 183 0.51 40.30 -5.26
C ASN A 183 0.50 41.82 -5.08
N GLU A 184 1.48 42.47 -5.67
CA GLU A 184 1.63 43.95 -5.73
C GLU A 184 1.26 44.46 -7.12
N PRO A 185 0.22 45.28 -7.28
CA PRO A 185 -0.07 45.95 -8.53
C PRO A 185 0.95 47.08 -8.74
N ILE A 186 1.76 46.95 -9.80
CA ILE A 186 2.79 47.97 -10.14
C ILE A 186 2.33 48.86 -11.31
N ALA A 187 1.38 48.43 -12.13
CA ALA A 187 0.76 49.18 -13.19
C ALA A 187 -0.63 48.62 -13.52
N LYS A 188 -1.37 49.23 -14.46
CA LYS A 188 -2.67 48.74 -14.90
C LYS A 188 -2.55 47.33 -15.40
N ALA A 189 -3.24 46.38 -14.75
CA ALA A 189 -3.26 44.96 -15.01
C ALA A 189 -1.85 44.33 -15.11
N THR A 190 -0.92 44.82 -14.28
CA THR A 190 0.44 44.33 -14.15
C THR A 190 0.75 44.13 -12.66
N PHE A 191 1.16 42.91 -12.30
CA PHE A 191 1.37 42.53 -10.92
C PHE A 191 2.75 41.92 -10.73
N LEU A 192 3.41 42.33 -9.68
CA LEU A 192 4.57 41.64 -9.12
C LEU A 192 4.07 40.64 -8.08
N GLN A 193 4.42 39.38 -8.25
CA GLN A 193 4.00 38.28 -7.37
C GLN A 193 5.20 37.73 -6.63
N PHE A 194 5.07 37.60 -5.33
CA PHE A 194 5.99 36.86 -4.47
C PHE A 194 5.25 35.69 -3.86
N ARG A 195 5.82 34.49 -3.98
CA ARG A 195 5.28 33.27 -3.41
C ARG A 195 6.38 32.57 -2.63
N TYR A 196 6.03 32.19 -1.41
CA TYR A 196 6.82 31.26 -0.62
C TYR A 196 5.95 30.06 -0.26
N LYS A 197 6.46 28.86 -0.53
CA LYS A 197 5.82 27.61 -0.16
C LYS A 197 6.81 26.77 0.62
N PHE A 198 6.37 26.31 1.78
CA PHE A 198 7.04 25.29 2.58
C PHE A 198 6.25 23.99 2.50
N GLN A 199 6.94 22.87 2.34
CA GLN A 199 6.36 21.53 2.38
C GLN A 199 7.23 20.61 3.24
N TYR A 200 6.58 19.89 4.11
CA TYR A 200 7.17 18.78 4.85
C TYR A 200 6.39 17.51 4.59
N LYS A 201 7.10 16.42 4.33
CA LYS A 201 6.54 15.08 4.21
C LYS A 201 7.29 14.13 5.11
N TYR A 202 6.52 13.30 5.78
CA TYR A 202 7.01 12.19 6.58
C TYR A 202 6.27 10.93 6.17
N SER A 203 7.01 9.84 6.03
CA SER A 203 6.46 8.51 5.81
C SER A 203 7.28 7.50 6.59
N GLU A 204 6.60 6.63 7.31
CA GLU A 204 7.18 5.52 8.04
C GLU A 204 6.43 4.25 7.72
N SER A 205 7.15 3.18 7.44
CA SER A 205 6.62 1.85 7.18
C SER A 205 7.48 0.82 7.88
N ASP A 206 6.85 -0.03 8.68
CA ASP A 206 7.51 -1.12 9.40
C ASP A 206 6.83 -2.45 9.06
N ARG A 207 7.36 -3.13 8.06
CA ARG A 207 6.89 -4.46 7.69
C ARG A 207 7.68 -5.50 8.44
N SER A 208 6.99 -6.32 9.22
CA SER A 208 7.56 -7.49 9.90
C SER A 208 6.85 -8.76 9.44
N THR A 209 7.62 -9.72 8.98
CA THR A 209 7.15 -11.05 8.56
C THR A 209 7.74 -12.10 9.48
N TYR A 210 6.92 -13.02 9.92
CA TYR A 210 7.27 -14.09 10.84
C TYR A 210 6.90 -15.43 10.22
N ASP A 211 7.85 -16.38 10.22
CA ASP A 211 7.57 -17.75 9.84
C ASP A 211 6.83 -18.46 10.97
N LEU A 212 5.73 -19.12 10.63
CA LEU A 212 4.89 -19.89 11.55
C LEU A 212 5.15 -21.41 11.43
N ILE A 213 6.32 -21.78 10.89
CA ILE A 213 6.85 -23.14 10.94
C ILE A 213 7.76 -23.22 12.17
N PRO A 214 7.58 -24.22 13.07
CA PRO A 214 8.38 -24.31 14.26
C PRO A 214 9.84 -24.61 13.94
N ASP A 215 10.74 -23.92 14.61
CA ASP A 215 12.18 -24.12 14.50
C ASP A 215 12.65 -25.01 15.67
N ALA A 216 13.01 -26.25 15.37
CA ALA A 216 13.44 -27.22 16.35
C ALA A 216 14.75 -26.79 17.06
N ASP A 217 15.63 -26.07 16.37
CA ASP A 217 16.88 -25.56 16.94
C ASP A 217 16.62 -24.46 17.99
N LYS A 218 15.48 -23.80 17.92
CA LYS A 218 14.99 -22.83 18.92
C LYS A 218 14.12 -23.49 20.00
N GLY A 219 14.00 -24.82 20.00
CA GLY A 219 13.19 -25.57 20.94
C GLY A 219 11.68 -25.37 20.81
N GLN A 220 11.22 -24.96 19.64
CA GLN A 220 9.81 -24.75 19.36
C GLN A 220 9.14 -26.09 19.05
N VAL A 221 7.95 -26.33 19.66
CA VAL A 221 7.20 -27.58 19.54
C VAL A 221 5.74 -27.38 19.10
N TRP A 222 5.36 -26.12 18.77
CA TRP A 222 4.03 -25.81 18.28
C TRP A 222 3.90 -26.16 16.79
N ASP A 223 2.69 -26.48 16.37
CA ASP A 223 2.32 -26.71 14.96
C ASP A 223 1.13 -25.82 14.64
N TRP A 224 1.42 -24.68 14.02
CA TRP A 224 0.40 -23.69 13.66
C TRP A 224 -0.29 -24.08 12.35
N HIS A 225 -1.60 -24.01 12.35
CA HIS A 225 -2.42 -24.16 11.16
C HIS A 225 -3.26 -22.90 10.93
N PHE A 226 -3.67 -22.72 9.69
CA PHE A 226 -4.47 -21.58 9.29
C PHE A 226 -5.77 -21.48 10.12
N GLY A 227 -5.95 -20.31 10.78
CA GLY A 227 -7.07 -20.03 11.67
C GLY A 227 -6.79 -20.23 13.15
N ASP A 228 -5.60 -20.74 13.53
CA ASP A 228 -5.16 -20.83 14.91
C ASP A 228 -4.72 -19.46 15.43
N GLU A 229 -4.68 -19.32 16.77
CA GLU A 229 -4.04 -18.18 17.42
C GLU A 229 -2.51 -18.22 17.20
N LEU A 230 -1.86 -17.05 17.26
CA LEU A 230 -0.41 -16.95 17.14
C LEU A 230 0.27 -17.75 18.27
N PRO A 231 1.22 -18.64 17.96
CA PRO A 231 1.91 -19.44 18.96
C PRO A 231 2.84 -18.58 19.79
N LEU A 232 3.04 -18.93 21.06
CA LEU A 232 3.99 -18.26 21.94
C LEU A 232 5.42 -18.34 21.38
N GLY A 233 6.08 -17.17 21.30
CA GLY A 233 7.47 -17.08 20.84
C GLY A 233 7.63 -17.04 19.31
N TYR A 234 6.55 -16.84 18.55
CA TYR A 234 6.62 -16.68 17.10
C TYR A 234 7.52 -15.50 16.68
N GLU A 235 7.67 -14.49 17.52
CA GLU A 235 8.50 -13.31 17.26
C GLU A 235 9.98 -13.67 17.04
N ASN A 236 10.44 -14.80 17.60
CA ASN A 236 11.79 -15.31 17.39
C ASN A 236 12.02 -15.85 15.97
N ASN A 237 10.96 -16.06 15.19
CA ASN A 237 11.00 -16.51 13.80
C ASN A 237 10.81 -15.37 12.80
N ARG A 238 11.22 -14.16 13.18
CA ARG A 238 11.16 -13.02 12.25
C ARG A 238 12.08 -13.28 11.05
N ASP A 239 11.46 -13.24 9.86
CA ASP A 239 12.18 -13.35 8.60
C ASP A 239 12.84 -12.00 8.27
N GLN A 240 14.19 -12.00 8.29
CA GLN A 240 15.01 -10.82 8.05
C GLN A 240 14.94 -10.34 6.59
N ASP A 241 14.76 -11.26 5.65
CA ASP A 241 14.75 -10.94 4.23
C ASP A 241 13.41 -10.35 3.77
N LEU A 242 12.33 -10.75 4.42
CA LEU A 242 10.97 -10.28 4.15
C LEU A 242 10.56 -9.11 5.04
N SER A 243 11.30 -8.83 6.10
CA SER A 243 11.05 -7.71 7.02
C SER A 243 11.85 -6.48 6.59
N LYS A 244 11.24 -5.30 6.70
CA LYS A 244 11.90 -4.04 6.34
C LYS A 244 11.30 -2.87 7.09
N TYR A 245 12.16 -1.97 7.52
CA TYR A 245 11.80 -0.67 8.06
C TYR A 245 12.23 0.43 7.10
N ALA A 246 11.37 1.38 6.82
CA ALA A 246 11.69 2.54 6.01
C ALA A 246 11.10 3.79 6.64
N LYS A 247 11.93 4.83 6.77
CA LYS A 247 11.54 6.15 7.26
C LYS A 247 12.02 7.21 6.31
N TYR A 248 11.11 8.06 5.87
CA TYR A 248 11.36 9.11 4.90
C TYR A 248 10.97 10.46 5.48
N ASN A 249 11.87 11.43 5.39
CA ASN A 249 11.61 12.84 5.71
C ASN A 249 12.00 13.69 4.51
N TYR A 250 11.13 14.59 4.13
CA TYR A 250 11.34 15.51 3.03
C TYR A 250 10.94 16.93 3.42
N TYR A 251 11.84 17.86 3.19
CA TYR A 251 11.65 19.28 3.38
C TYR A 251 11.87 19.98 2.04
N ASN A 252 10.93 20.83 1.65
CA ASN A 252 11.04 21.64 0.45
C ASN A 252 10.61 23.09 0.72
N HIS A 253 11.42 24.00 0.21
CA HIS A 253 11.11 25.42 0.19
C HIS A 253 11.04 25.84 -1.28
N ASP A 254 9.95 26.51 -1.68
CA ASP A 254 9.78 27.05 -3.02
C ASP A 254 9.59 28.57 -2.88
N ILE A 255 10.59 29.32 -3.31
CA ILE A 255 10.60 30.76 -3.31
C ILE A 255 10.46 31.21 -4.76
N ASN A 256 9.43 31.95 -5.08
CA ASN A 256 9.16 32.41 -6.43
C ASN A 256 8.89 33.92 -6.44
N ALA A 257 9.52 34.62 -7.37
CA ALA A 257 9.23 36.01 -7.69
C ALA A 257 8.89 36.10 -9.18
N GLY A 258 7.77 36.70 -9.52
CA GLY A 258 7.28 36.74 -10.89
C GLY A 258 6.53 38.02 -11.25
N LEU A 259 6.56 38.37 -12.52
CA LEU A 259 5.80 39.46 -13.11
C LEU A 259 4.66 38.89 -13.95
N ASN A 260 3.45 39.30 -13.66
CA ASN A 260 2.23 38.91 -14.36
C ASN A 260 1.66 40.11 -15.08
N LEU A 261 1.63 40.05 -16.41
CA LEU A 261 1.05 41.06 -17.27
C LEU A 261 -0.22 40.50 -17.91
N ILE A 262 -1.35 41.13 -17.67
CA ILE A 262 -2.65 40.73 -18.20
C ILE A 262 -3.17 41.80 -19.15
N ARG A 263 -3.49 41.43 -20.40
CA ARG A 263 -4.10 42.29 -21.42
C ARG A 263 -5.28 41.57 -22.04
N GLU A 264 -6.14 42.28 -22.72
CA GLU A 264 -7.35 41.71 -23.33
C GLU A 264 -7.07 40.54 -24.28
N LYS A 265 -5.94 40.61 -25.01
CA LYS A 265 -5.57 39.60 -26.02
C LYS A 265 -4.46 38.66 -25.63
N TYR A 266 -3.71 38.95 -24.56
CA TYR A 266 -2.56 38.13 -24.14
C TYR A 266 -2.27 38.21 -22.65
N ARG A 267 -1.68 37.15 -22.12
CA ARG A 267 -1.05 37.11 -20.80
C ARG A 267 0.43 36.80 -20.96
N PHE A 268 1.24 37.49 -20.19
CA PHE A 268 2.67 37.26 -20.11
C PHE A 268 3.04 37.05 -18.65
N ASN A 269 3.75 35.94 -18.39
CA ASN A 269 4.24 35.59 -17.06
C ASN A 269 5.74 35.29 -17.19
N VAL A 270 6.54 35.94 -16.38
CA VAL A 270 7.95 35.66 -16.23
C VAL A 270 8.30 35.62 -14.76
N GLY A 271 9.13 34.69 -14.36
CA GLY A 271 9.50 34.57 -12.95
C GLY A 271 10.78 33.77 -12.77
N VAL A 272 11.31 33.87 -11.57
CA VAL A 272 12.46 33.11 -11.08
C VAL A 272 12.00 32.29 -9.89
N SER A 273 12.42 31.03 -9.83
CA SER A 273 12.10 30.10 -8.74
C SER A 273 13.40 29.53 -8.17
N LEU A 274 13.46 29.47 -6.86
CA LEU A 274 14.50 28.79 -6.09
C LEU A 274 13.85 27.74 -5.21
N GLN A 275 14.31 26.47 -5.33
CA GLN A 275 13.69 25.33 -4.64
C GLN A 275 14.73 24.50 -3.86
N PRO A 276 15.25 25.01 -2.73
CA PRO A 276 16.07 24.20 -1.84
C PRO A 276 15.23 23.09 -1.20
N GLN A 277 15.77 21.87 -1.27
CA GLN A 277 15.11 20.69 -0.72
C GLN A 277 16.11 19.82 0.03
N ASN A 278 15.62 19.10 1.02
CA ASN A 278 16.39 18.12 1.77
C ASN A 278 15.56 16.84 1.93
N THR A 279 16.21 15.71 1.70
CA THR A 279 15.58 14.39 1.82
C THR A 279 16.46 13.51 2.69
N THR A 280 15.86 12.90 3.70
CA THR A 280 16.51 11.88 4.52
C THR A 280 15.72 10.60 4.41
N LEU A 281 16.38 9.52 3.99
CA LEU A 281 15.83 8.18 3.93
C LEU A 281 16.64 7.29 4.88
N THR A 282 15.94 6.70 5.86
CA THR A 282 16.49 5.63 6.70
C THR A 282 15.83 4.34 6.22
N TYR A 283 16.64 3.37 5.86
CA TYR A 283 16.19 2.05 5.44
C TYR A 283 16.94 1.01 6.25
N LYS A 284 16.22 0.06 6.85
CA LYS A 284 16.78 -1.07 7.58
C LYS A 284 16.11 -2.35 7.10
N LYS A 285 16.89 -3.32 6.73
CA LYS A 285 16.41 -4.66 6.40
C LYS A 285 16.11 -5.45 7.67
N SER A 286 16.84 -5.13 8.79
CA SER A 286 16.60 -5.66 10.13
C SER A 286 16.85 -4.59 11.20
N GLU A 287 16.39 -4.81 12.43
CA GLU A 287 16.71 -3.94 13.57
C GLU A 287 18.21 -3.89 13.91
N LEU A 288 18.99 -4.86 13.41
CA LEU A 288 20.44 -4.98 13.64
C LEU A 288 21.27 -4.16 12.65
N ASP A 289 20.71 -3.62 11.59
CA ASP A 289 21.43 -2.70 10.71
C ASP A 289 21.55 -1.34 11.40
N THR A 290 22.61 -1.19 12.17
CA THR A 290 23.03 0.10 12.74
C THR A 290 23.42 1.05 11.62
N VAL A 291 22.85 2.24 11.63
CA VAL A 291 23.22 3.38 10.79
C VAL A 291 24.66 3.80 11.04
#